data_00235e759b2dc69d6007daa8f76e25c7
#
_entry.id   00235e759b2dc69d6007daa8f76e25c7
#
_cell.length_a   1.000
_cell.length_b   1.000
_cell.length_c   1.000
_cell.angle_alpha   90.00
_cell.angle_beta   90.00
_cell.angle_gamma   90.00
#
_symmetry.space_group_name_H-M   'P 1'
#
loop_
_entity.id
_entity.type
_entity.pdbx_description
1 polymer ?
#
loop_
_entity_poly.entity_id
_entity_poly.type
_entity_poly.pdbx_seq_one_letter_code
_entity_poly.pdbx_strand_id
1 'polypeptide(L)'
;NGQISIFIRLGSDYKSNFYEYEIPLTVTQPKLYPNSNAGALQVWPVENMLDIDLTTLTMVKRNRNKQKSLGLASYGQLYSEYDTNKPANKISIMGNPTLGDIRTVMIGVRNNSRDVQDVEVWANELRLQNFNNKGGWAAQAALNIKLSDLATVDLSSHVETEGFGGIEESVSQRRDNNLYEYNVTTNVQLGKLLPEKAKLNAPLYYSYSKEKTVPHYNPLDSDMPMDEALRGLTTKTKKEELEAIADKVVKNRNFSLTGVRFNITTPHHPMPYDPANFSFSYAHSSRETTGETTAWEKDQNWKWNINYNYSPNYRTFEPFKKFIKSRSQWWQIFKRFGLNYLPQNIGFNSDITRAYYELQERDLENLDNQSLPLTWNSDFLWNRSFQLRWDLTKRSEERRVGKECASMC
;
A
#
# COMPACT_ATOMS: atom_id res chain seq x y z
N ASN A 1 14.56 29.40 -47.26
CA ASN A 1 13.85 29.04 -46.04
C ASN A 1 13.39 27.58 -46.14
N GLY A 2 13.53 26.82 -45.05
CA GLY A 2 13.07 25.44 -44.98
C GLY A 2 14.02 24.36 -45.50
N GLN A 3 15.17 24.75 -46.08
CA GLN A 3 16.20 23.79 -46.49
C GLN A 3 16.92 23.18 -45.30
N ILE A 4 16.99 23.92 -44.19
CA ILE A 4 17.56 23.49 -42.92
C ILE A 4 16.42 23.51 -41.90
N SER A 5 16.35 22.47 -41.10
CA SER A 5 15.47 22.38 -39.92
C SER A 5 16.25 22.06 -38.66
N ILE A 6 15.73 22.51 -37.54
CA ILE A 6 16.15 22.08 -36.20
C ILE A 6 15.11 21.13 -35.65
N PHE A 7 15.54 20.10 -34.95
CA PHE A 7 14.63 19.20 -34.27
C PHE A 7 15.06 18.93 -32.83
N ILE A 8 14.09 18.67 -31.99
CA ILE A 8 14.30 18.16 -30.64
C ILE A 8 13.68 16.75 -30.53
N ARG A 9 14.43 15.82 -29.94
CA ARG A 9 13.93 14.50 -29.55
C ARG A 9 13.86 14.40 -28.04
N LEU A 10 12.74 13.86 -27.55
CA LEU A 10 12.45 13.64 -26.16
C LEU A 10 12.04 12.17 -25.98
N GLY A 11 12.71 11.41 -25.13
CA GLY A 11 12.34 10.01 -24.90
C GLY A 11 13.28 9.25 -24.01
N SER A 12 13.12 7.94 -23.95
CA SER A 12 14.02 7.06 -23.22
C SER A 12 15.35 6.87 -23.96
N ASP A 13 15.35 6.95 -25.28
CA ASP A 13 16.54 6.96 -26.14
C ASP A 13 16.27 7.85 -27.38
N TYR A 14 17.32 8.14 -28.17
CA TYR A 14 17.21 9.00 -29.35
C TYR A 14 17.10 8.21 -30.68
N LYS A 15 17.03 6.88 -30.63
CA LYS A 15 17.00 6.00 -31.81
C LYS A 15 15.67 5.26 -32.00
N SER A 16 15.15 4.69 -30.91
CA SER A 16 14.06 3.71 -30.95
C SER A 16 12.81 4.15 -30.21
N ASN A 17 12.94 5.03 -29.18
CA ASN A 17 11.82 5.46 -28.33
C ASN A 17 11.91 6.95 -28.06
N PHE A 18 11.34 7.75 -28.97
CA PHE A 18 11.37 9.21 -28.86
C PHE A 18 10.17 9.86 -29.54
N TYR A 19 9.83 11.05 -29.05
CA TYR A 19 9.07 12.08 -29.73
C TYR A 19 10.07 13.00 -30.41
N GLU A 20 9.79 13.45 -31.64
CA GLU A 20 10.58 14.44 -32.36
C GLU A 20 9.66 15.60 -32.79
N TYR A 21 10.10 16.81 -32.51
CA TYR A 21 9.45 18.02 -33.01
C TYR A 21 10.46 18.77 -33.87
N GLU A 22 10.11 19.00 -35.13
CA GLU A 22 10.99 19.58 -36.17
C GLU A 22 10.42 20.91 -36.68
N ILE A 23 11.29 21.90 -36.73
CA ILE A 23 10.97 23.27 -37.20
C ILE A 23 11.82 23.60 -38.39
N PRO A 24 11.24 23.99 -39.55
CA PRO A 24 12.01 24.52 -40.67
C PRO A 24 12.52 25.93 -40.30
N LEU A 25 13.85 26.14 -40.43
CA LEU A 25 14.46 27.39 -40.04
C LEU A 25 14.32 28.50 -41.11
N THR A 26 14.00 29.68 -40.63
CA THR A 26 14.15 30.94 -41.38
C THR A 26 15.56 31.46 -41.16
N VAL A 27 16.36 31.50 -42.21
CA VAL A 27 17.77 31.85 -42.15
C VAL A 27 17.92 33.37 -42.00
N THR A 28 18.75 33.78 -41.01
CA THR A 28 19.15 35.18 -40.79
C THR A 28 20.07 35.62 -41.90
N GLN A 29 19.75 36.73 -42.55
CA GLN A 29 20.56 37.25 -43.67
C GLN A 29 21.83 37.93 -43.17
N PRO A 30 22.99 37.77 -43.82
CA PRO A 30 24.22 38.40 -43.45
C PRO A 30 24.17 39.92 -43.68
N LYS A 31 23.94 40.72 -42.63
CA LYS A 31 23.90 42.17 -42.61
C LYS A 31 24.22 42.71 -41.22
N LEU A 32 24.42 44.02 -41.11
CA LEU A 32 24.47 44.68 -39.82
C LEU A 32 23.08 44.86 -39.25
N TYR A 33 22.89 44.47 -38.04
CA TYR A 33 21.62 44.61 -37.34
C TYR A 33 21.70 45.71 -36.30
N PRO A 34 20.69 46.57 -36.14
CA PRO A 34 20.68 47.59 -35.11
C PRO A 34 20.62 46.96 -33.73
N ASN A 35 21.32 47.57 -32.78
CA ASN A 35 21.27 47.16 -31.37
C ASN A 35 19.97 47.67 -30.72
N SER A 36 18.87 47.03 -31.09
CA SER A 36 17.53 47.34 -30.60
C SER A 36 16.69 46.05 -30.57
N ASN A 37 15.53 46.08 -29.91
CA ASN A 37 14.62 44.97 -29.87
C ASN A 37 14.16 44.52 -31.27
N ALA A 38 13.95 45.47 -32.19
CA ALA A 38 13.62 45.17 -33.57
C ALA A 38 14.79 44.49 -34.31
N GLY A 39 16.04 44.87 -34.04
CA GLY A 39 17.20 44.17 -34.57
C GLY A 39 17.36 42.77 -33.98
N ALA A 40 17.14 42.59 -32.69
CA ALA A 40 17.16 41.27 -32.04
C ALA A 40 16.14 40.31 -32.64
N LEU A 41 14.91 40.75 -32.95
CA LEU A 41 13.89 39.93 -33.58
C LEU A 41 14.23 39.55 -35.05
N GLN A 42 15.07 40.36 -35.72
CA GLN A 42 15.56 39.99 -37.06
C GLN A 42 16.66 38.94 -36.98
N VAL A 43 17.50 38.93 -35.92
CA VAL A 43 18.52 37.92 -35.68
C VAL A 43 17.93 36.61 -35.16
N TRP A 44 16.92 36.74 -34.32
CA TRP A 44 16.13 35.60 -33.79
C TRP A 44 14.69 35.70 -34.27
N PRO A 45 14.37 35.23 -35.48
CA PRO A 45 13.00 35.25 -35.99
C PRO A 45 12.07 34.42 -35.10
N VAL A 46 10.86 34.97 -34.87
CA VAL A 46 9.88 34.30 -34.01
C VAL A 46 9.47 32.93 -34.58
N GLU A 47 9.55 32.76 -35.88
CA GLU A 47 9.30 31.53 -36.59
C GLU A 47 10.24 30.40 -36.21
N ASN A 48 11.45 30.74 -35.74
CA ASN A 48 12.46 29.81 -35.26
C ASN A 48 12.25 29.44 -33.77
N MET A 49 11.27 30.02 -33.09
CA MET A 49 11.00 29.73 -31.71
C MET A 49 10.39 28.34 -31.53
N LEU A 50 11.06 27.51 -30.78
CA LEU A 50 10.55 26.21 -30.35
C LEU A 50 9.58 26.41 -29.19
N ASP A 51 8.30 26.43 -29.45
CA ASP A 51 7.22 26.52 -28.47
C ASP A 51 6.28 25.34 -28.72
N ILE A 52 6.38 24.33 -27.87
CA ILE A 52 5.69 23.05 -28.04
C ILE A 52 4.72 22.87 -26.88
N ASP A 53 3.45 22.69 -27.21
CA ASP A 53 2.50 22.13 -26.27
C ASP A 53 2.71 20.60 -26.21
N LEU A 54 3.06 20.09 -25.04
CA LEU A 54 3.32 18.65 -24.84
C LEU A 54 2.08 17.80 -25.17
N THR A 55 0.88 18.35 -25.04
CA THR A 55 -0.36 17.67 -25.43
C THR A 55 -0.41 17.34 -26.93
N THR A 56 0.25 18.14 -27.76
CA THR A 56 0.35 17.88 -29.20
C THR A 56 1.17 16.62 -29.49
N LEU A 57 2.23 16.38 -28.72
CA LEU A 57 3.05 15.15 -28.83
C LEU A 57 2.22 13.91 -28.47
N THR A 58 1.46 13.98 -27.37
CA THR A 58 0.62 12.87 -26.92
C THR A 58 -0.56 12.63 -27.89
N MET A 59 -1.06 13.67 -28.55
CA MET A 59 -2.08 13.54 -29.58
C MET A 59 -1.57 12.74 -30.79
N VAL A 60 -0.36 13.02 -31.27
CA VAL A 60 0.26 12.25 -32.38
C VAL A 60 0.47 10.78 -31.98
N LYS A 61 0.85 10.52 -30.72
CA LYS A 61 0.93 9.15 -30.19
C LYS A 61 -0.43 8.44 -30.24
N ARG A 62 -1.51 9.11 -29.82
CA ARG A 62 -2.89 8.58 -29.91
C ARG A 62 -3.28 8.25 -31.34
N ASN A 63 -3.02 9.16 -32.27
CA ASN A 63 -3.32 8.96 -33.68
C ASN A 63 -2.54 7.75 -34.24
N ARG A 64 -1.23 7.62 -33.94
CA ARG A 64 -0.42 6.47 -34.29
C ARG A 64 -1.00 5.18 -33.71
N ASN A 65 -1.40 5.18 -32.42
CA ASN A 65 -1.97 4.00 -31.78
C ASN A 65 -3.29 3.59 -32.43
N LYS A 66 -4.12 4.56 -32.80
CA LYS A 66 -5.34 4.30 -33.59
C LYS A 66 -5.02 3.70 -34.97
N GLN A 67 -4.02 4.22 -35.68
CA GLN A 67 -3.60 3.65 -36.95
C GLN A 67 -2.99 2.25 -36.78
N LYS A 68 -2.26 2.03 -35.69
CA LYS A 68 -1.72 0.71 -35.35
C LYS A 68 -2.84 -0.31 -35.11
N SER A 69 -3.92 0.05 -34.43
CA SER A 69 -5.08 -0.84 -34.22
C SER A 69 -5.78 -1.24 -35.51
N LEU A 70 -5.60 -0.43 -36.58
CA LEU A 70 -6.09 -0.69 -37.94
C LEU A 70 -5.06 -1.42 -38.83
N GLY A 71 -3.86 -1.77 -38.28
CA GLY A 71 -2.79 -2.39 -39.02
C GLY A 71 -2.00 -1.45 -39.97
N LEU A 72 -2.21 -0.12 -39.87
CA LEU A 72 -1.64 0.90 -40.78
C LEU A 72 -0.37 1.54 -40.21
N ALA A 73 -0.01 1.29 -38.96
CA ALA A 73 1.21 1.78 -38.32
C ALA A 73 1.81 0.72 -37.37
N SER A 74 3.09 0.85 -37.05
CA SER A 74 3.78 -0.02 -36.07
C SER A 74 4.72 0.78 -35.17
N TYR A 75 5.13 0.22 -34.04
CA TYR A 75 6.12 0.86 -33.16
C TYR A 75 7.51 0.94 -33.81
N GLY A 76 7.86 0.00 -34.69
CA GLY A 76 9.15 -0.03 -35.38
C GLY A 76 9.28 0.95 -36.54
N GLN A 77 8.26 1.76 -36.82
CA GLN A 77 8.24 2.72 -37.93
C GLN A 77 8.04 4.13 -37.41
N LEU A 78 8.76 5.09 -37.99
CA LEU A 78 8.57 6.51 -37.69
C LEU A 78 7.21 6.96 -38.22
N TYR A 79 6.31 7.34 -37.31
CA TYR A 79 5.03 7.93 -37.64
C TYR A 79 5.12 9.43 -37.51
N SER A 80 4.57 10.20 -38.48
CA SER A 80 4.71 11.63 -38.50
C SER A 80 3.40 12.34 -38.91
N GLU A 81 3.13 13.46 -38.29
CA GLU A 81 2.07 14.39 -38.60
C GLU A 81 2.59 15.84 -38.58
N TYR A 82 1.85 16.77 -39.14
CA TYR A 82 2.15 18.18 -39.01
C TYR A 82 1.37 18.80 -37.85
N ASP A 83 1.99 19.75 -37.16
CA ASP A 83 1.33 20.47 -36.08
C ASP A 83 0.13 21.27 -36.62
N THR A 84 -1.06 21.04 -36.04
CA THR A 84 -2.30 21.72 -36.46
C THR A 84 -2.24 23.21 -36.22
N ASN A 85 -1.49 23.69 -35.23
CA ASN A 85 -1.34 25.10 -34.90
C ASN A 85 -0.20 25.77 -35.67
N LYS A 86 0.81 25.01 -36.07
CA LYS A 86 1.99 25.46 -36.82
C LYS A 86 2.25 24.51 -38.00
N PRO A 87 1.51 24.61 -39.10
CA PRO A 87 1.51 23.62 -40.18
C PRO A 87 2.85 23.42 -40.89
N ALA A 88 3.83 24.30 -40.67
CA ALA A 88 5.19 24.12 -41.16
C ALA A 88 6.00 23.14 -40.30
N ASN A 89 5.61 22.94 -39.04
CA ASN A 89 6.33 22.12 -38.09
C ASN A 89 5.85 20.68 -38.17
N LYS A 90 6.78 19.74 -38.03
CA LYS A 90 6.54 18.30 -38.13
C LYS A 90 6.75 17.63 -36.80
N ILE A 91 5.81 16.78 -36.44
CA ILE A 91 5.87 15.97 -35.21
C ILE A 91 6.03 14.52 -35.62
N SER A 92 6.99 13.83 -35.03
CA SER A 92 7.21 12.41 -35.31
C SER A 92 7.32 11.62 -34.01
N ILE A 93 6.94 10.37 -34.08
CA ILE A 93 7.06 9.43 -32.98
C ILE A 93 7.67 8.10 -33.46
N MET A 94 8.61 7.57 -32.70
CA MET A 94 9.22 6.26 -32.89
C MET A 94 9.10 5.46 -31.60
N GLY A 95 8.80 4.16 -31.69
CA GLY A 95 8.67 3.32 -30.51
C GLY A 95 7.41 3.60 -29.69
N ASN A 96 7.52 3.45 -28.39
CA ASN A 96 6.47 3.81 -27.41
C ASN A 96 7.05 4.72 -26.31
N PRO A 97 7.53 5.93 -26.64
CA PRO A 97 8.09 6.85 -25.65
C PRO A 97 7.01 7.33 -24.68
N THR A 98 7.43 7.75 -23.48
CA THR A 98 6.59 8.41 -22.49
C THR A 98 7.22 9.75 -22.07
N LEU A 99 6.38 10.77 -21.93
CA LEU A 99 6.79 12.07 -21.39
C LEU A 99 7.02 12.02 -19.86
N GLY A 100 6.50 11.01 -19.19
CA GLY A 100 6.71 10.78 -17.76
C GLY A 100 8.11 10.26 -17.41
N ASP A 101 8.85 9.67 -18.38
CA ASP A 101 10.22 9.14 -18.18
C ASP A 101 11.13 9.54 -19.34
N ILE A 102 11.44 10.84 -19.42
CA ILE A 102 12.38 11.37 -20.41
C ILE A 102 13.81 11.22 -19.85
N ARG A 103 14.57 10.30 -20.44
CA ARG A 103 15.99 10.07 -20.09
C ARG A 103 16.96 10.78 -21.02
N THR A 104 16.51 11.08 -22.23
CA THR A 104 17.37 11.66 -23.27
C THR A 104 16.66 12.81 -23.95
N VAL A 105 17.36 13.93 -24.04
CA VAL A 105 17.01 15.10 -24.85
C VAL A 105 18.09 15.27 -25.90
N MET A 106 17.72 15.27 -27.18
CA MET A 106 18.64 15.49 -28.29
C MET A 106 18.18 16.68 -29.12
N ILE A 107 19.06 17.60 -29.38
CA ILE A 107 18.84 18.70 -30.33
C ILE A 107 19.71 18.40 -31.55
N GLY A 108 19.14 18.49 -32.72
CA GLY A 108 19.85 18.21 -33.96
C GLY A 108 19.42 19.12 -35.11
N VAL A 109 20.25 19.20 -36.10
CA VAL A 109 20.02 19.95 -37.34
C VAL A 109 19.90 18.98 -38.50
N ARG A 110 18.94 19.23 -39.38
CA ARG A 110 18.68 18.39 -40.56
C ARG A 110 18.76 19.25 -41.81
N ASN A 111 19.57 18.78 -42.77
CA ASN A 111 19.58 19.32 -44.11
C ASN A 111 18.50 18.63 -44.95
N ASN A 112 17.47 19.37 -45.35
CA ASN A 112 16.36 18.90 -46.19
C ASN A 112 16.60 19.17 -47.69
N SER A 113 17.73 19.85 -48.03
CA SER A 113 18.12 20.05 -49.42
C SER A 113 18.87 18.87 -50.00
N ARG A 114 19.03 18.83 -51.31
CA ARG A 114 19.87 17.85 -52.02
C ARG A 114 21.35 18.22 -51.99
N ASP A 115 21.66 19.48 -51.72
CA ASP A 115 23.01 20.02 -51.78
C ASP A 115 23.62 20.12 -50.38
N VAL A 116 24.95 20.07 -50.33
CA VAL A 116 25.68 20.36 -49.08
C VAL A 116 25.49 21.81 -48.71
N GLN A 117 25.16 22.08 -47.45
CA GLN A 117 24.94 23.42 -46.93
C GLN A 117 25.93 23.67 -45.77
N ASP A 118 26.62 24.78 -45.86
CA ASP A 118 27.43 25.31 -44.74
C ASP A 118 26.55 26.19 -43.87
N VAL A 119 26.30 25.76 -42.65
CA VAL A 119 25.37 26.46 -41.74
C VAL A 119 25.93 26.53 -40.33
N GLU A 120 25.62 27.61 -39.67
CA GLU A 120 25.86 27.79 -38.24
C GLU A 120 24.51 27.97 -37.58
N VAL A 121 24.16 27.10 -36.61
CA VAL A 121 22.89 27.11 -35.90
C VAL A 121 23.13 27.26 -34.41
N TRP A 122 22.51 28.27 -33.85
CA TRP A 122 22.56 28.58 -32.43
C TRP A 122 21.25 28.15 -31.78
N ALA A 123 21.37 27.35 -30.72
CA ALA A 123 20.26 26.95 -29.86
C ALA A 123 20.48 27.55 -28.48
N ASN A 124 19.45 28.16 -27.92
CA ASN A 124 19.53 28.85 -26.64
C ASN A 124 18.27 28.57 -25.80
N GLU A 125 18.47 28.32 -24.50
CA GLU A 125 17.44 28.17 -23.47
C GLU A 125 16.33 27.17 -23.76
N LEU A 126 16.58 25.88 -23.50
CA LEU A 126 15.52 24.88 -23.42
C LEU A 126 14.99 24.84 -21.98
N ARG A 127 13.71 25.19 -21.81
CA ARG A 127 13.04 25.18 -20.50
C ARG A 127 11.58 24.77 -20.59
N LEU A 128 11.07 24.16 -19.54
CA LEU A 128 9.66 23.91 -19.34
C LEU A 128 8.98 25.15 -18.77
N GLN A 129 7.78 25.44 -19.24
CA GLN A 129 6.92 26.55 -18.80
C GLN A 129 5.53 26.03 -18.50
N ASN A 130 4.69 26.86 -17.88
CA ASN A 130 3.28 26.58 -17.63
C ASN A 130 3.04 25.25 -16.88
N PHE A 131 3.77 25.07 -15.79
CA PHE A 131 3.56 23.91 -14.91
C PHE A 131 2.10 23.85 -14.45
N ASN A 132 1.55 22.64 -14.39
CA ASN A 132 0.21 22.41 -13.83
C ASN A 132 0.23 22.72 -12.32
N ASN A 133 -0.28 23.90 -11.94
CA ASN A 133 -0.39 24.36 -10.57
C ASN A 133 -1.79 24.13 -9.97
N LYS A 134 -2.61 23.31 -10.59
CA LYS A 134 -3.94 23.00 -10.05
C LYS A 134 -3.79 22.42 -8.65
N GLY A 135 -4.46 23.04 -7.69
CA GLY A 135 -4.51 22.53 -6.33
C GLY A 135 -5.55 21.42 -6.23
N GLY A 136 -5.24 20.42 -5.39
CA GLY A 136 -6.21 19.42 -4.99
C GLY A 136 -6.88 19.80 -3.66
N TRP A 137 -7.81 18.96 -3.23
CA TRP A 137 -8.47 19.06 -1.94
C TRP A 137 -8.43 17.72 -1.21
N ALA A 138 -8.51 17.77 0.11
CA ALA A 138 -8.68 16.59 0.94
C ALA A 138 -9.86 16.77 1.88
N ALA A 139 -10.50 15.66 2.20
CA ALA A 139 -11.56 15.61 3.19
C ALA A 139 -11.42 14.36 4.05
N GLN A 140 -11.72 14.52 5.35
CA GLN A 140 -11.76 13.43 6.31
C GLN A 140 -13.04 13.48 7.11
N ALA A 141 -13.67 12.33 7.30
CA ALA A 141 -14.81 12.15 8.17
C ALA A 141 -14.56 11.00 9.14
N ALA A 142 -14.97 11.17 10.39
CA ALA A 142 -14.93 10.13 11.40
C ALA A 142 -16.21 10.13 12.21
N LEU A 143 -16.78 8.95 12.49
CA LEU A 143 -17.97 8.75 13.27
C LEU A 143 -17.71 7.61 14.26
N ASN A 144 -17.86 7.91 15.55
CA ASN A 144 -17.81 6.94 16.63
C ASN A 144 -19.20 6.72 17.19
N ILE A 145 -19.67 5.48 17.19
CA ILE A 145 -20.98 5.08 17.70
C ILE A 145 -20.74 4.14 18.88
N LYS A 146 -21.20 4.54 20.05
CA LYS A 146 -21.14 3.71 21.25
C LYS A 146 -22.54 3.19 21.60
N LEU A 147 -22.71 1.87 21.52
CA LEU A 147 -23.95 1.18 21.84
C LEU A 147 -23.89 0.66 23.28
N SER A 148 -23.99 1.56 24.26
CA SER A 148 -23.87 1.27 25.69
C SER A 148 -22.59 0.43 25.96
N ASP A 149 -22.76 -0.70 26.64
CA ASP A 149 -21.71 -1.68 26.98
C ASP A 149 -21.67 -2.88 26.01
N LEU A 150 -22.55 -2.86 25.00
CA LEU A 150 -22.64 -3.95 23.99
C LEU A 150 -21.59 -3.81 22.89
N ALA A 151 -21.46 -2.63 22.28
CA ALA A 151 -20.60 -2.46 21.13
C ALA A 151 -20.10 -1.02 20.97
N THR A 152 -18.94 -0.90 20.26
CA THR A 152 -18.47 0.35 19.67
C THR A 152 -18.27 0.14 18.19
N VAL A 153 -18.67 1.11 17.37
CA VAL A 153 -18.48 1.12 15.92
C VAL A 153 -17.79 2.42 15.54
N ASP A 154 -16.63 2.31 14.94
CA ASP A 154 -15.85 3.41 14.42
C ASP A 154 -15.87 3.36 12.89
N LEU A 155 -16.32 4.44 12.28
CA LEU A 155 -16.34 4.64 10.85
C LEU A 155 -15.40 5.79 10.52
N SER A 156 -14.51 5.62 9.54
CA SER A 156 -13.70 6.71 9.03
C SER A 156 -13.60 6.65 7.53
N SER A 157 -13.52 7.82 6.91
CA SER A 157 -13.29 7.98 5.48
C SER A 157 -12.30 9.11 5.27
N HIS A 158 -11.40 8.91 4.34
CA HIS A 158 -10.41 9.89 3.94
C HIS A 158 -10.35 9.93 2.41
N VAL A 159 -10.32 11.15 1.86
CA VAL A 159 -10.24 11.39 0.42
C VAL A 159 -9.20 12.46 0.17
N GLU A 160 -8.30 12.20 -0.76
CA GLU A 160 -7.36 13.19 -1.29
C GLU A 160 -7.44 13.17 -2.81
N THR A 161 -7.43 14.34 -3.41
CA THR A 161 -7.44 14.46 -4.85
C THR A 161 -6.07 14.85 -5.39
N GLU A 162 -5.85 14.58 -6.67
CA GLU A 162 -4.68 15.03 -7.41
C GLU A 162 -4.39 16.53 -7.14
N GLY A 163 -3.11 16.88 -7.00
CA GLY A 163 -2.65 18.24 -6.71
C GLY A 163 -2.71 18.62 -5.22
N PHE A 164 -3.25 17.74 -4.36
CA PHE A 164 -3.25 17.98 -2.92
C PHE A 164 -1.83 17.78 -2.34
N GLY A 165 -1.42 18.69 -1.47
CA GLY A 165 -0.15 18.66 -0.78
C GLY A 165 -0.01 19.82 0.18
N GLY A 166 1.02 19.78 1.02
CA GLY A 166 1.35 20.82 1.98
C GLY A 166 1.76 22.13 1.28
N ILE A 167 1.59 23.25 1.98
CA ILE A 167 1.95 24.59 1.46
C ILE A 167 3.45 24.68 1.13
N GLU A 168 4.27 23.94 1.85
CA GLU A 168 5.74 23.92 1.69
C GLU A 168 6.21 22.89 0.65
N GLU A 169 5.31 22.03 0.16
CA GLU A 169 5.66 21.02 -0.82
C GLU A 169 5.73 21.61 -2.23
N SER A 170 6.80 21.24 -2.95
CA SER A 170 6.92 21.59 -4.37
C SER A 170 5.83 20.91 -5.19
N VAL A 171 5.49 21.47 -6.35
CA VAL A 171 4.45 20.92 -7.25
C VAL A 171 4.72 19.45 -7.58
N SER A 172 5.99 19.06 -7.74
CA SER A 172 6.41 17.69 -8.05
C SER A 172 6.27 16.70 -6.89
N GLN A 173 6.08 17.18 -5.66
CA GLN A 173 5.91 16.36 -4.46
C GLN A 173 4.44 16.18 -4.08
N ARG A 174 3.56 16.98 -4.67
CA ARG A 174 2.12 16.85 -4.45
C ARG A 174 1.61 15.53 -5.00
N ARG A 175 0.45 15.11 -4.48
CA ARG A 175 -0.20 13.88 -4.92
C ARG A 175 -0.55 13.95 -6.41
N ASP A 176 -0.16 12.93 -7.14
CA ASP A 176 -0.42 12.75 -8.58
C ASP A 176 -1.64 11.85 -8.87
N ASN A 177 -2.22 11.24 -7.83
CA ASN A 177 -3.32 10.29 -7.92
C ASN A 177 -4.43 10.66 -6.94
N ASN A 178 -5.68 10.24 -7.22
CA ASN A 178 -6.77 10.33 -6.26
C ASN A 178 -6.73 9.16 -5.28
N LEU A 179 -6.87 9.43 -3.99
CA LEU A 179 -6.92 8.46 -2.91
C LEU A 179 -8.29 8.45 -2.24
N TYR A 180 -8.85 7.27 -2.06
CA TYR A 180 -10.11 7.04 -1.33
C TYR A 180 -9.89 5.95 -0.28
N GLU A 181 -10.09 6.30 0.98
CA GLU A 181 -9.96 5.36 2.09
C GLU A 181 -11.27 5.28 2.87
N TYR A 182 -11.68 4.05 3.19
CA TYR A 182 -12.81 3.74 4.04
C TYR A 182 -12.39 2.73 5.08
N ASN A 183 -12.72 3.00 6.33
CA ASN A 183 -12.40 2.10 7.43
C ASN A 183 -13.63 1.94 8.34
N VAL A 184 -13.92 0.69 8.68
CA VAL A 184 -14.98 0.30 9.62
C VAL A 184 -14.35 -0.60 10.66
N THR A 185 -14.42 -0.21 11.93
CA THR A 185 -13.94 -1.02 13.05
C THR A 185 -15.08 -1.23 14.04
N THR A 186 -15.28 -2.45 14.49
CA THR A 186 -16.36 -2.80 15.41
C THR A 186 -15.82 -3.69 16.51
N ASN A 187 -16.12 -3.32 17.75
CA ASN A 187 -15.88 -4.13 18.94
C ASN A 187 -17.23 -4.47 19.56
N VAL A 188 -17.53 -5.76 19.70
CA VAL A 188 -18.80 -6.25 20.25
C VAL A 188 -18.54 -7.18 21.42
N GLN A 189 -19.21 -6.96 22.54
CA GLN A 189 -19.21 -7.84 23.71
C GLN A 189 -20.33 -8.89 23.58
N LEU A 190 -20.08 -9.98 22.85
CA LEU A 190 -21.10 -11.01 22.58
C LEU A 190 -21.69 -11.62 23.86
N GLY A 191 -20.90 -11.63 24.94
CA GLY A 191 -21.38 -12.10 26.25
C GLY A 191 -22.58 -11.33 26.81
N LYS A 192 -22.75 -10.06 26.40
CA LYS A 192 -23.89 -9.21 26.82
C LYS A 192 -25.22 -9.57 26.12
N LEU A 193 -25.16 -10.33 25.02
CA LEU A 193 -26.35 -10.85 24.34
C LEU A 193 -26.96 -12.06 25.05
N LEU A 194 -26.22 -12.67 25.98
CA LEU A 194 -26.66 -13.82 26.76
C LEU A 194 -27.10 -13.37 28.17
N PRO A 195 -27.97 -14.15 28.83
CA PRO A 195 -28.31 -13.90 30.22
C PRO A 195 -27.05 -13.84 31.11
N GLU A 196 -27.00 -12.96 32.09
CA GLU A 196 -25.86 -12.79 33.02
C GLU A 196 -25.42 -14.09 33.70
N LYS A 197 -26.36 -15.03 33.88
CA LYS A 197 -26.08 -16.37 34.43
C LYS A 197 -25.08 -17.18 33.59
N ALA A 198 -25.00 -16.92 32.28
CA ALA A 198 -24.05 -17.61 31.38
C ALA A 198 -22.61 -17.17 31.65
N LYS A 199 -22.40 -15.97 32.25
CA LYS A 199 -21.04 -15.42 32.57
C LYS A 199 -20.05 -15.58 31.41
N LEU A 200 -20.54 -15.43 30.16
CA LEU A 200 -19.68 -15.53 28.98
C LEU A 200 -18.90 -14.21 28.79
N ASN A 201 -17.59 -14.35 28.63
CA ASN A 201 -16.72 -13.32 28.12
C ASN A 201 -16.35 -13.67 26.67
N ALA A 202 -16.80 -12.89 25.70
CA ALA A 202 -16.55 -13.16 24.27
C ALA A 202 -16.48 -11.83 23.53
N PRO A 203 -15.32 -11.14 23.60
CA PRO A 203 -15.09 -9.93 22.83
C PRO A 203 -14.84 -10.29 21.37
N LEU A 204 -15.66 -9.73 20.49
CA LEU A 204 -15.54 -9.80 19.05
C LEU A 204 -14.94 -8.50 18.53
N TYR A 205 -13.88 -8.59 17.78
CA TYR A 205 -13.33 -7.50 16.99
C TYR A 205 -13.48 -7.80 15.51
N TYR A 206 -13.99 -6.82 14.77
CA TYR A 206 -14.05 -6.85 13.32
C TYR A 206 -13.56 -5.54 12.75
N SER A 207 -12.68 -5.58 11.75
CA SER A 207 -12.31 -4.41 10.98
C SER A 207 -12.30 -4.71 9.48
N TYR A 208 -12.76 -3.73 8.73
CA TYR A 208 -12.71 -3.71 7.28
C TYR A 208 -12.13 -2.37 6.82
N SER A 209 -11.08 -2.40 6.03
CA SER A 209 -10.57 -1.21 5.35
C SER A 209 -10.44 -1.45 3.86
N LYS A 210 -10.75 -0.42 3.09
CA LYS A 210 -10.56 -0.38 1.65
C LYS A 210 -9.86 0.92 1.29
N GLU A 211 -8.70 0.79 0.68
CA GLU A 211 -7.95 1.87 0.06
C GLU A 211 -8.05 1.71 -1.46
N LYS A 212 -8.40 2.79 -2.16
CA LYS A 212 -8.45 2.82 -3.61
C LYS A 212 -7.65 4.03 -4.09
N THR A 213 -6.58 3.78 -4.85
CA THR A 213 -5.79 4.80 -5.53
C THR A 213 -6.14 4.76 -7.01
N VAL A 214 -6.63 5.89 -7.54
CA VAL A 214 -6.99 6.05 -8.95
C VAL A 214 -5.92 6.91 -9.61
N PRO A 215 -5.17 6.38 -10.58
CA PRO A 215 -4.11 7.12 -11.25
C PRO A 215 -4.68 8.19 -12.16
N HIS A 216 -3.96 9.31 -12.30
CA HIS A 216 -4.31 10.37 -13.26
C HIS A 216 -4.10 9.90 -14.70
N TYR A 217 -3.02 9.18 -14.96
CA TYR A 217 -2.68 8.65 -16.27
C TYR A 217 -2.97 7.16 -16.38
N ASN A 218 -3.32 6.71 -17.56
CA ASN A 218 -3.52 5.30 -17.86
C ASN A 218 -2.18 4.54 -17.74
N PRO A 219 -2.03 3.55 -16.84
CA PRO A 219 -0.78 2.81 -16.70
C PRO A 219 -0.38 2.01 -17.95
N LEU A 220 -1.34 1.67 -18.82
CA LEU A 220 -1.04 0.99 -20.10
C LEU A 220 -0.57 1.98 -21.19
N ASP A 221 -0.83 3.27 -21.02
CA ASP A 221 -0.36 4.36 -21.87
C ASP A 221 -0.20 5.63 -21.03
N SER A 222 0.96 5.76 -20.41
CA SER A 222 1.27 6.77 -19.38
C SER A 222 1.21 8.24 -19.88
N ASP A 223 1.04 8.46 -21.18
CA ASP A 223 0.83 9.78 -21.73
C ASP A 223 -0.65 10.12 -21.95
N MET A 224 -1.55 9.17 -21.68
CA MET A 224 -2.99 9.34 -21.84
C MET A 224 -3.65 9.53 -20.47
N PRO A 225 -4.34 10.64 -20.20
CA PRO A 225 -5.16 10.81 -19.02
C PRO A 225 -6.21 9.69 -18.91
N MET A 226 -6.45 9.19 -17.70
CA MET A 226 -7.34 8.06 -17.46
C MET A 226 -8.78 8.34 -17.89
N ASP A 227 -9.26 9.56 -17.69
CA ASP A 227 -10.61 9.97 -18.10
C ASP A 227 -10.78 9.96 -19.64
N GLU A 228 -9.75 10.31 -20.39
CA GLU A 228 -9.76 10.24 -21.86
C GLU A 228 -9.69 8.77 -22.33
N ALA A 229 -8.88 7.95 -21.70
CA ALA A 229 -8.80 6.52 -21.98
C ALA A 229 -10.18 5.86 -21.81
N LEU A 230 -10.87 6.16 -20.71
CA LEU A 230 -12.21 5.64 -20.43
C LEU A 230 -13.27 6.18 -21.41
N ARG A 231 -13.19 7.44 -21.83
CA ARG A 231 -14.10 8.01 -22.87
C ARG A 231 -13.92 7.35 -24.23
N GLY A 232 -12.69 6.93 -24.56
CA GLY A 232 -12.38 6.23 -25.81
C GLY A 232 -12.97 4.83 -25.91
N LEU A 233 -13.36 4.22 -24.79
CA LEU A 233 -13.97 2.88 -24.75
C LEU A 233 -15.49 2.96 -24.86
N THR A 234 -16.05 2.18 -25.79
CA THR A 234 -17.49 2.19 -26.10
C THR A 234 -18.31 1.26 -25.20
N THR A 235 -17.69 0.21 -24.65
CA THR A 235 -18.36 -0.83 -23.87
C THR A 235 -18.10 -0.65 -22.39
N LYS A 236 -19.13 -0.77 -21.55
CA LYS A 236 -19.02 -0.69 -20.09
C LYS A 236 -18.03 -1.73 -19.52
N THR A 237 -18.08 -2.95 -20.04
CA THR A 237 -17.17 -4.03 -19.63
C THR A 237 -15.70 -3.67 -19.84
N LYS A 238 -15.33 -3.08 -20.99
CA LYS A 238 -13.96 -2.63 -21.25
C LYS A 238 -13.52 -1.49 -20.35
N LYS A 239 -14.44 -0.63 -19.93
CA LYS A 239 -14.14 0.43 -18.95
C LYS A 239 -13.83 -0.16 -17.58
N GLU A 240 -14.67 -1.09 -17.11
CA GLU A 240 -14.48 -1.79 -15.86
C GLU A 240 -13.18 -2.63 -15.84
N GLU A 241 -12.83 -3.27 -16.97
CA GLU A 241 -11.55 -3.97 -17.14
C GLU A 241 -10.36 -3.02 -17.05
N LEU A 242 -10.41 -1.86 -17.72
CA LEU A 242 -9.33 -0.88 -17.64
C LEU A 242 -9.21 -0.30 -16.23
N GLU A 243 -10.32 0.06 -15.58
CA GLU A 243 -10.33 0.51 -14.18
C GLU A 243 -9.76 -0.55 -13.23
N ALA A 244 -10.12 -1.83 -13.42
CA ALA A 244 -9.61 -2.93 -12.61
C ALA A 244 -8.10 -3.16 -12.77
N ILE A 245 -7.53 -2.77 -13.92
CA ILE A 245 -6.08 -2.81 -14.14
C ILE A 245 -5.42 -1.56 -13.54
N ALA A 246 -5.97 -0.38 -13.81
CA ALA A 246 -5.37 0.89 -13.46
C ALA A 246 -5.48 1.22 -11.97
N ASP A 247 -6.61 0.91 -11.35
CA ASP A 247 -6.87 1.25 -9.95
C ASP A 247 -6.11 0.30 -9.02
N LYS A 248 -5.29 0.87 -8.14
CA LYS A 248 -4.73 0.10 -7.03
C LYS A 248 -5.75 0.02 -5.92
N VAL A 249 -6.20 -1.20 -5.61
CA VAL A 249 -7.17 -1.44 -4.53
C VAL A 249 -6.58 -2.39 -3.51
N VAL A 250 -6.53 -1.94 -2.25
CA VAL A 250 -6.13 -2.73 -1.10
C VAL A 250 -7.34 -2.91 -0.18
N LYS A 251 -7.70 -4.15 0.12
CA LYS A 251 -8.76 -4.50 1.05
C LYS A 251 -8.18 -5.29 2.20
N ASN A 252 -8.38 -4.81 3.43
CA ASN A 252 -8.00 -5.56 4.62
C ASN A 252 -9.27 -5.93 5.39
N ARG A 253 -9.33 -7.18 5.85
CA ARG A 253 -10.40 -7.71 6.70
C ARG A 253 -9.77 -8.41 7.89
N ASN A 254 -10.13 -8.00 9.09
CA ASN A 254 -9.68 -8.65 10.29
C ASN A 254 -10.90 -9.03 11.13
N PHE A 255 -10.89 -10.24 11.60
CA PHE A 255 -11.88 -10.79 12.51
C PHE A 255 -11.16 -11.46 13.67
N SER A 256 -11.54 -11.16 14.90
CA SER A 256 -11.00 -11.89 16.04
C SER A 256 -11.99 -12.04 17.18
N LEU A 257 -11.98 -13.22 17.76
CA LEU A 257 -12.58 -13.57 19.04
C LEU A 257 -11.45 -13.95 19.98
N THR A 258 -11.16 -13.14 20.98
CA THR A 258 -9.98 -13.35 21.83
C THR A 258 -10.38 -13.65 23.27
N GLY A 259 -9.85 -14.75 23.83
CA GLY A 259 -10.06 -15.11 25.23
C GLY A 259 -11.54 -15.42 25.55
N VAL A 260 -12.24 -16.06 24.61
CA VAL A 260 -13.62 -16.52 24.84
C VAL A 260 -13.62 -17.56 25.93
N ARG A 261 -14.36 -17.29 27.03
CA ARG A 261 -14.45 -18.18 28.17
C ARG A 261 -15.76 -17.97 28.94
N PHE A 262 -16.22 -19.04 29.58
CA PHE A 262 -17.29 -18.97 30.56
C PHE A 262 -16.68 -18.81 31.94
N ASN A 263 -16.95 -17.72 32.65
CA ASN A 263 -16.43 -17.47 34.01
C ASN A 263 -17.28 -18.22 35.08
N ILE A 264 -17.44 -19.53 34.86
CA ILE A 264 -18.20 -20.42 35.74
C ILE A 264 -17.21 -21.34 36.46
N THR A 265 -17.18 -21.26 37.78
CA THR A 265 -16.37 -22.09 38.66
C THR A 265 -17.24 -22.81 39.67
N THR A 266 -16.83 -24.01 40.10
CA THR A 266 -17.48 -24.73 41.20
C THR A 266 -17.34 -23.92 42.49
N PRO A 267 -18.43 -23.69 43.25
CA PRO A 267 -18.38 -22.95 44.50
C PRO A 267 -17.44 -23.62 45.50
N HIS A 268 -16.65 -22.81 46.23
CA HIS A 268 -15.70 -23.17 47.27
C HIS A 268 -14.43 -23.87 46.81
N HIS A 269 -14.44 -24.69 45.76
CA HIS A 269 -13.25 -25.43 45.29
C HIS A 269 -13.22 -25.44 43.75
N PRO A 270 -12.28 -24.71 43.09
CA PRO A 270 -12.10 -24.81 41.66
C PRO A 270 -11.80 -26.25 41.27
N MET A 271 -12.54 -26.76 40.26
CA MET A 271 -12.36 -28.12 39.75
C MET A 271 -11.67 -28.11 38.39
N PRO A 272 -10.91 -29.16 38.02
CA PRO A 272 -10.21 -29.22 36.74
C PRO A 272 -11.12 -29.05 35.52
N TYR A 273 -12.39 -29.49 35.62
CA TYR A 273 -13.38 -29.43 34.55
C TYR A 273 -14.20 -28.14 34.52
N ASP A 274 -13.93 -27.16 35.39
CA ASP A 274 -14.65 -25.89 35.40
C ASP A 274 -14.46 -25.18 34.06
N PRO A 275 -15.55 -24.65 33.44
CA PRO A 275 -15.48 -23.92 32.19
C PRO A 275 -14.56 -22.71 32.24
N ALA A 276 -14.36 -22.09 33.41
CA ALA A 276 -13.47 -20.95 33.59
C ALA A 276 -11.98 -21.30 33.36
N ASN A 277 -11.59 -22.57 33.40
CA ASN A 277 -10.23 -23.02 33.13
C ASN A 277 -9.90 -23.03 31.63
N PHE A 278 -10.90 -23.00 30.78
CA PHE A 278 -10.75 -23.04 29.32
C PHE A 278 -10.93 -21.66 28.72
N SER A 279 -10.07 -21.32 27.79
CA SER A 279 -10.25 -20.16 26.93
C SER A 279 -9.92 -20.50 25.49
N PHE A 280 -10.69 -19.92 24.59
CA PHE A 280 -10.54 -20.10 23.16
C PHE A 280 -10.31 -18.75 22.51
N SER A 281 -9.39 -18.70 21.55
CA SER A 281 -9.19 -17.52 20.71
C SER A 281 -9.12 -17.93 19.23
N TYR A 282 -9.71 -17.12 18.39
CA TYR A 282 -9.67 -17.26 16.95
C TYR A 282 -9.41 -15.92 16.32
N ALA A 283 -8.49 -15.85 15.39
CA ALA A 283 -8.25 -14.65 14.60
C ALA A 283 -8.05 -15.03 13.13
N HIS A 284 -8.62 -14.23 12.27
CA HIS A 284 -8.44 -14.32 10.82
C HIS A 284 -8.17 -12.92 10.26
N SER A 285 -7.09 -12.80 9.51
CA SER A 285 -6.76 -11.61 8.73
C SER A 285 -6.65 -11.97 7.26
N SER A 286 -7.19 -11.10 6.41
CA SER A 286 -7.12 -11.21 4.95
C SER A 286 -6.77 -9.87 4.36
N ARG A 287 -5.72 -9.83 3.54
CA ARG A 287 -5.35 -8.69 2.72
C ARG A 287 -5.44 -9.09 1.26
N GLU A 288 -6.17 -8.32 0.47
CA GLU A 288 -6.32 -8.49 -0.97
C GLU A 288 -5.82 -7.21 -1.64
N THR A 289 -4.89 -7.35 -2.59
CA THR A 289 -4.34 -6.23 -3.37
C THR A 289 -4.53 -6.50 -4.85
N THR A 290 -5.03 -5.52 -5.57
CA THR A 290 -5.06 -5.49 -7.04
C THR A 290 -4.51 -4.16 -7.51
N GLY A 291 -3.93 -4.13 -8.70
CA GLY A 291 -3.36 -2.92 -9.25
C GLY A 291 -2.71 -3.16 -10.60
N GLU A 292 -1.98 -2.17 -11.05
CA GLU A 292 -1.33 -2.14 -12.35
C GLU A 292 -0.47 -3.37 -12.63
N THR A 293 0.55 -3.61 -11.79
CA THR A 293 1.48 -4.74 -11.91
C THR A 293 0.98 -6.00 -11.21
N THR A 294 -0.04 -5.89 -10.37
CA THR A 294 -0.57 -6.98 -9.53
C THR A 294 -1.97 -7.34 -9.99
N ALA A 295 -2.11 -8.45 -10.69
CA ALA A 295 -3.43 -8.95 -11.08
C ALA A 295 -4.22 -9.39 -9.85
N TRP A 296 -3.54 -10.08 -8.94
CA TRP A 296 -4.13 -10.65 -7.76
C TRP A 296 -3.05 -10.92 -6.71
N GLU A 297 -3.19 -10.37 -5.54
CA GLU A 297 -2.39 -10.68 -4.36
C GLU A 297 -3.34 -10.94 -3.20
N LYS A 298 -3.15 -12.05 -2.53
CA LYS A 298 -3.95 -12.43 -1.38
C LYS A 298 -3.07 -12.98 -0.27
N ASP A 299 -3.13 -12.35 0.89
CA ASP A 299 -2.47 -12.79 2.12
C ASP A 299 -3.55 -13.12 3.15
N GLN A 300 -3.58 -14.35 3.62
CA GLN A 300 -4.55 -14.83 4.61
C GLN A 300 -3.83 -15.51 5.76
N ASN A 301 -4.20 -15.09 6.96
CA ASN A 301 -3.64 -15.66 8.18
C ASN A 301 -4.77 -16.07 9.12
N TRP A 302 -4.71 -17.31 9.59
CA TRP A 302 -5.60 -17.86 10.61
C TRP A 302 -4.80 -18.23 11.84
N LYS A 303 -5.33 -17.89 13.00
CA LYS A 303 -4.75 -18.27 14.30
C LYS A 303 -5.86 -18.82 15.18
N TRP A 304 -5.62 -19.99 15.75
CA TRP A 304 -6.45 -20.61 16.76
C TRP A 304 -5.59 -20.84 18.00
N ASN A 305 -6.12 -20.48 19.14
CA ASN A 305 -5.50 -20.78 20.42
C ASN A 305 -6.54 -21.41 21.36
N ILE A 306 -6.17 -22.52 21.94
CA ILE A 306 -6.90 -23.18 23.02
C ILE A 306 -5.98 -23.16 24.23
N ASN A 307 -6.41 -22.53 25.29
CA ASN A 307 -5.68 -22.45 26.53
C ASN A 307 -6.50 -23.08 27.65
N TYR A 308 -5.88 -23.97 28.40
CA TYR A 308 -6.39 -24.54 29.64
C TYR A 308 -5.45 -24.16 30.77
N ASN A 309 -5.99 -23.60 31.84
CA ASN A 309 -5.22 -23.20 33.02
C ASN A 309 -6.00 -23.50 34.28
N TYR A 310 -5.54 -24.48 35.02
CA TYR A 310 -6.13 -24.89 36.28
C TYR A 310 -5.18 -24.60 37.45
N SER A 311 -5.67 -23.87 38.44
CA SER A 311 -4.95 -23.54 39.67
C SER A 311 -5.79 -23.99 40.86
N PRO A 312 -5.57 -25.20 41.42
CA PRO A 312 -6.30 -25.69 42.56
C PRO A 312 -6.03 -24.88 43.81
N ASN A 313 -7.03 -24.74 44.67
CA ASN A 313 -6.84 -24.24 46.02
C ASN A 313 -6.17 -25.34 46.84
N TYR A 314 -4.85 -25.40 46.83
CA TYR A 314 -4.12 -26.40 47.61
C TYR A 314 -3.96 -25.95 49.06
N ARG A 315 -4.10 -26.92 49.97
CA ARG A 315 -3.76 -26.73 51.39
C ARG A 315 -2.47 -27.52 51.67
N THR A 316 -1.52 -26.85 52.28
CA THR A 316 -0.29 -27.52 52.72
C THR A 316 -0.63 -28.44 53.87
N PHE A 317 -0.29 -29.73 53.73
CA PHE A 317 -0.41 -30.69 54.79
C PHE A 317 0.83 -30.60 55.68
N GLU A 318 0.65 -30.21 56.97
CA GLU A 318 1.71 -30.06 57.96
C GLU A 318 1.63 -31.24 58.97
N PRO A 319 2.26 -32.42 58.69
CA PRO A 319 2.08 -33.64 59.49
C PRO A 319 2.50 -33.49 60.92
N PHE A 320 3.57 -32.77 61.20
CA PHE A 320 4.16 -32.64 62.54
C PHE A 320 3.63 -31.48 63.36
N LYS A 321 2.75 -30.64 62.82
CA LYS A 321 2.23 -29.43 63.48
C LYS A 321 1.51 -29.73 64.79
N LYS A 322 0.75 -30.84 64.82
CA LYS A 322 -0.01 -31.26 65.98
C LYS A 322 0.83 -32.02 67.02
N PHE A 323 1.88 -32.68 66.59
CA PHE A 323 2.71 -33.53 67.45
C PHE A 323 3.81 -32.76 68.16
N ILE A 324 4.43 -31.76 67.56
CA ILE A 324 5.54 -30.99 68.10
C ILE A 324 4.99 -29.78 68.86
N LYS A 325 4.94 -29.88 70.18
CA LYS A 325 4.58 -28.78 71.10
C LYS A 325 5.77 -27.94 71.57
N SER A 326 6.98 -28.37 71.28
CA SER A 326 8.21 -27.69 71.68
C SER A 326 8.40 -26.34 71.07
N ARG A 327 8.89 -25.33 71.82
CA ARG A 327 9.25 -23.98 71.34
C ARG A 327 10.69 -23.84 70.89
N SER A 328 11.51 -24.86 70.96
CA SER A 328 12.91 -24.85 70.52
C SER A 328 13.01 -24.60 69.00
N GLN A 329 13.98 -23.77 68.56
CA GLN A 329 14.23 -23.46 67.17
C GLN A 329 14.45 -24.68 66.26
N TRP A 330 15.14 -25.69 66.75
CA TRP A 330 15.42 -26.94 66.04
C TRP A 330 14.16 -27.74 65.74
N TRP A 331 13.24 -27.82 66.69
CA TRP A 331 11.97 -28.50 66.47
C TRP A 331 10.97 -27.69 65.61
N GLN A 332 11.16 -26.36 65.48
CA GLN A 332 10.33 -25.52 64.62
C GLN A 332 10.54 -25.84 63.16
N ILE A 333 11.72 -26.31 62.72
CA ILE A 333 11.99 -26.72 61.34
C ILE A 333 11.06 -27.88 60.95
N PHE A 334 11.00 -28.92 61.81
CA PHE A 334 10.13 -30.07 61.58
C PHE A 334 8.65 -29.71 61.71
N LYS A 335 8.28 -28.86 62.67
CA LYS A 335 6.91 -28.44 62.88
C LYS A 335 6.34 -27.66 61.67
N ARG A 336 7.20 -26.94 60.96
CA ARG A 336 6.82 -26.14 59.80
C ARG A 336 6.98 -26.89 58.48
N PHE A 337 7.45 -28.12 58.52
CA PHE A 337 7.52 -28.96 57.33
C PHE A 337 6.12 -29.21 56.82
N GLY A 338 5.87 -28.82 55.57
CA GLY A 338 4.60 -28.97 54.92
C GLY A 338 4.75 -29.60 53.54
N LEU A 339 3.86 -30.50 53.23
CA LEU A 339 3.76 -31.17 51.93
C LEU A 339 2.54 -30.64 51.16
N ASN A 340 2.77 -30.31 49.93
CA ASN A 340 1.70 -29.96 49.00
C ASN A 340 1.37 -31.17 48.13
N TYR A 341 0.17 -31.73 48.27
CA TYR A 341 -0.25 -32.94 47.54
C TYR A 341 -0.90 -32.61 46.19
N LEU A 342 -1.21 -31.33 45.88
CA LEU A 342 -1.72 -30.85 44.61
C LEU A 342 -0.70 -29.90 43.97
N PRO A 343 -0.59 -29.90 42.65
CA PRO A 343 0.21 -28.91 41.95
C PRO A 343 -0.39 -27.51 42.12
N GLN A 344 0.44 -26.49 41.98
CA GLN A 344 -0.01 -25.08 42.05
C GLN A 344 -0.70 -24.65 40.77
N ASN A 345 -0.23 -25.16 39.64
CA ASN A 345 -0.77 -24.84 38.33
C ASN A 345 -0.56 -26.01 37.37
N ILE A 346 -1.60 -26.26 36.58
CA ILE A 346 -1.58 -27.16 35.43
C ILE A 346 -2.04 -26.34 34.24
N GLY A 347 -1.16 -26.16 33.26
CA GLY A 347 -1.44 -25.41 32.03
C GLY A 347 -1.28 -26.29 30.80
N PHE A 348 -2.13 -26.05 29.82
CA PHE A 348 -2.00 -26.58 28.46
C PHE A 348 -2.33 -25.47 27.50
N ASN A 349 -1.46 -25.24 26.53
CA ASN A 349 -1.69 -24.29 25.46
C ASN A 349 -1.46 -24.96 24.12
N SER A 350 -2.38 -24.71 23.19
CA SER A 350 -2.32 -25.22 21.82
C SER A 350 -2.55 -24.07 20.85
N ASP A 351 -1.51 -23.72 20.12
CA ASP A 351 -1.51 -22.66 19.12
C ASP A 351 -1.42 -23.26 17.72
N ILE A 352 -2.39 -22.97 16.88
CA ILE A 352 -2.39 -23.34 15.48
C ILE A 352 -2.34 -22.05 14.68
N THR A 353 -1.38 -21.95 13.78
CA THR A 353 -1.25 -20.86 12.83
C THR A 353 -1.24 -21.43 11.42
N ARG A 354 -2.05 -20.87 10.54
CA ARG A 354 -2.02 -21.15 9.11
C ARG A 354 -1.85 -19.84 8.37
N ALA A 355 -0.87 -19.77 7.48
CA ALA A 355 -0.67 -18.68 6.54
C ALA A 355 -0.89 -19.19 5.12
N TYR A 356 -1.48 -18.37 4.29
CA TYR A 356 -1.65 -18.61 2.86
C TYR A 356 -1.39 -17.32 2.10
N TYR A 357 -0.46 -17.39 1.17
CA TYR A 357 -0.10 -16.29 0.28
C TYR A 357 -0.24 -16.71 -1.17
N GLU A 358 -0.80 -15.84 -1.98
CA GLU A 358 -1.04 -16.04 -3.40
C GLU A 358 -0.76 -14.73 -4.13
N LEU A 359 0.04 -14.79 -5.20
CA LEU A 359 0.40 -13.65 -6.03
C LEU A 359 0.36 -14.03 -7.50
N GLN A 360 -0.34 -13.22 -8.27
CA GLN A 360 -0.31 -13.22 -9.72
C GLN A 360 0.01 -11.81 -10.22
N GLU A 361 1.14 -11.67 -10.87
CA GLU A 361 1.59 -10.42 -11.47
C GLU A 361 1.08 -10.30 -12.92
N ARG A 362 1.08 -9.07 -13.44
CA ARG A 362 0.81 -8.75 -14.85
C ARG A 362 2.09 -8.33 -15.54
N ASP A 363 2.22 -8.77 -16.79
CA ASP A 363 3.21 -8.25 -17.72
C ASP A 363 2.58 -7.11 -18.53
N LEU A 364 3.01 -5.89 -18.26
CA LEU A 364 2.50 -4.70 -18.94
C LEU A 364 3.13 -4.50 -20.33
N GLU A 365 4.24 -5.16 -20.63
CA GLU A 365 4.91 -5.08 -21.94
C GLU A 365 4.24 -6.01 -22.95
N ASN A 366 3.71 -7.14 -22.51
CA ASN A 366 3.03 -8.12 -23.35
C ASN A 366 1.50 -8.04 -23.21
N LEU A 367 0.89 -7.17 -23.99
CA LEU A 367 -0.55 -6.92 -23.97
C LEU A 367 -1.42 -8.13 -24.37
N ASP A 368 -0.84 -9.12 -25.08
CA ASP A 368 -1.56 -10.31 -25.53
C ASP A 368 -1.61 -11.41 -24.46
N ASN A 369 -0.63 -11.44 -23.55
CA ASN A 369 -0.58 -12.39 -22.44
C ASN A 369 -0.10 -11.71 -21.15
N GLN A 370 -1.00 -10.96 -20.53
CA GLN A 370 -0.69 -10.11 -19.38
C GLN A 370 -0.50 -10.86 -18.05
N SER A 371 -0.94 -12.11 -17.94
CA SER A 371 -0.86 -12.85 -16.68
C SER A 371 0.40 -13.70 -16.60
N LEU A 372 1.23 -13.41 -15.62
CA LEU A 372 2.36 -14.25 -15.23
C LEU A 372 1.88 -15.49 -14.44
N PRO A 373 2.69 -16.54 -14.31
CA PRO A 373 2.33 -17.72 -13.53
C PRO A 373 1.97 -17.36 -12.09
N LEU A 374 0.93 -18.01 -11.57
CA LEU A 374 0.51 -17.87 -10.18
C LEU A 374 1.58 -18.44 -9.25
N THR A 375 2.03 -17.64 -8.29
CA THR A 375 2.88 -18.08 -7.19
C THR A 375 2.08 -18.16 -5.90
N TRP A 376 2.31 -19.19 -5.10
CA TRP A 376 1.62 -19.36 -3.83
C TRP A 376 2.53 -20.01 -2.78
N ASN A 377 2.24 -19.71 -1.53
CA ASN A 377 2.87 -20.32 -0.36
C ASN A 377 1.81 -20.65 0.69
N SER A 378 1.97 -21.76 1.39
CA SER A 378 1.08 -22.15 2.48
C SER A 378 1.88 -22.76 3.61
N ASP A 379 1.79 -22.12 4.77
CA ASP A 379 2.46 -22.55 5.99
C ASP A 379 1.44 -22.99 7.03
N PHE A 380 1.74 -24.08 7.72
CA PHE A 380 0.96 -24.59 8.84
C PHE A 380 1.88 -24.89 10.00
N LEU A 381 1.60 -24.28 11.14
CA LEU A 381 2.36 -24.48 12.38
C LEU A 381 1.41 -24.83 13.52
N TRP A 382 1.71 -25.94 14.23
CA TRP A 382 0.98 -26.35 15.41
C TRP A 382 1.91 -26.50 16.60
N ASN A 383 1.83 -25.56 17.52
CA ASN A 383 2.60 -25.55 18.76
C ASN A 383 1.73 -26.02 19.93
N ARG A 384 2.29 -26.85 20.78
CA ARG A 384 1.65 -27.34 22.00
C ARG A 384 2.63 -27.19 23.15
N SER A 385 2.17 -26.64 24.26
CA SER A 385 2.97 -26.52 25.47
C SER A 385 2.17 -26.99 26.66
N PHE A 386 2.87 -27.70 27.54
CA PHE A 386 2.35 -28.18 28.80
C PHE A 386 3.16 -27.53 29.93
N GLN A 387 2.47 -27.02 30.92
CA GLN A 387 3.07 -26.42 32.10
C GLN A 387 2.54 -27.12 33.34
N LEU A 388 3.46 -27.63 34.16
CA LEU A 388 3.16 -28.16 35.47
C LEU A 388 4.05 -27.45 36.49
N ARG A 389 3.43 -26.74 37.43
CA ARG A 389 4.13 -26.16 38.56
C ARG A 389 3.71 -26.86 39.82
N TRP A 390 4.67 -27.55 40.45
CA TRP A 390 4.42 -28.30 41.67
C TRP A 390 5.54 -28.06 42.68
N ASP A 391 5.26 -27.25 43.69
CA ASP A 391 6.16 -27.08 44.84
C ASP A 391 5.81 -28.13 45.90
N LEU A 392 6.53 -29.23 45.92
CA LEU A 392 6.27 -30.39 46.81
C LEU A 392 6.31 -30.03 48.28
N THR A 393 7.13 -29.07 48.66
CA THR A 393 7.32 -28.66 50.07
C THR A 393 7.07 -27.17 50.25
N LYS A 394 6.59 -26.79 51.42
CA LYS A 394 6.42 -25.38 51.79
C LYS A 394 7.78 -24.71 51.89
N ARG A 395 8.10 -23.76 51.04
CA ARG A 395 9.35 -22.99 51.11
C ARG A 395 9.40 -22.12 52.38
N SER A 396 10.53 -22.15 53.07
CA SER A 396 10.82 -21.27 54.19
C SER A 396 11.30 -19.86 53.78
N GLU A 397 11.45 -19.62 52.49
CA GLU A 397 12.03 -18.38 51.93
C GLU A 397 11.13 -17.14 52.03
N GLU A 398 9.82 -17.31 52.17
CA GLU A 398 8.90 -16.17 52.31
C GLU A 398 9.16 -15.27 53.54
N ARG A 399 9.97 -15.75 54.50
CA ARG A 399 10.34 -14.97 55.69
C ARG A 399 11.62 -14.15 55.56
N ARG A 400 12.47 -14.40 54.55
CA ARG A 400 13.67 -13.58 54.35
C ARG A 400 13.35 -12.24 53.70
N VAL A 401 12.42 -12.22 52.74
CA VAL A 401 12.01 -10.99 52.06
C VAL A 401 11.33 -10.00 53.02
N GLY A 402 10.53 -10.49 53.98
CA GLY A 402 9.87 -9.62 54.95
C GLY A 402 10.81 -9.01 56.00
N LYS A 403 12.01 -9.56 56.19
CA LYS A 403 13.00 -9.00 57.15
C LYS A 403 13.94 -7.99 56.51
N GLU A 404 14.24 -8.14 55.23
CA GLU A 404 15.07 -7.17 54.50
C GLU A 404 14.32 -5.87 54.20
N CYS A 405 13.00 -5.92 53.96
CA CYS A 405 12.18 -4.71 53.83
C CYS A 405 12.00 -3.95 55.16
N ALA A 406 12.07 -4.62 56.32
CA ALA A 406 11.93 -3.98 57.62
C ALA A 406 13.23 -3.32 58.14
N SER A 407 14.38 -3.57 57.51
CA SER A 407 15.65 -2.97 57.87
C SER A 407 16.11 -1.83 56.99
N MET A 408 15.28 -1.47 55.96
CA MET A 408 15.51 -0.34 55.06
C MET A 408 14.42 0.77 55.14
N CYS A 409 13.54 0.72 56.13
CA CYS A 409 12.65 1.82 56.47
C CYS A 409 13.08 2.52 57.77
#